data_87dd4974aa81875ae5a676d16546dc1c
#
_entry.id   87dd4974aa81875ae5a676d16546dc1c
#
_cell.length_a   1.000
_cell.length_b   1.000
_cell.length_c   1.000
_cell.angle_alpha   90.00
_cell.angle_beta   90.00
_cell.angle_gamma   90.00
#
_symmetry.space_group_name_H-M   'P 1'
#
loop_
_entity.id
_entity.type
_entity.pdbx_description
1 polymer ?
#
loop_
_entity_poly.entity_id
_entity_poly.type
_entity_poly.pdbx_seq_one_letter_code
_entity_poly.pdbx_strand_id
1 'polypeptide(L)'
;MFGMRRFGVALAAAGLLLSAACKGDAGANAAEAQAPAKLAVSIRTAGGATRQFNVEVARTPAEQERGLMFRTNLPADGGMIFTPYPADGGPPREASFWMKNTPSPLDIVFIRPDGTIATIAENTIPFSETPVKSGEPVGAVLEINGGKAGELGIAPGDKVTWQGQGQGR
;
A
#
# COMPACT_ATOMS: atom_id res chain seq x y z
N MET A 1 -75.00 -43.87 29.28
CA MET A 1 -74.63 -44.61 30.49
C MET A 1 -73.31 -43.96 31.00
N PHE A 2 -73.53 -43.20 32.01
CA PHE A 2 -72.75 -43.08 33.25
C PHE A 2 -71.22 -43.25 33.09
N GLY A 3 -70.31 -42.40 33.53
CA GLY A 3 -70.33 -41.67 34.77
C GLY A 3 -69.16 -40.67 34.86
N MET A 4 -69.51 -39.72 35.51
CA MET A 4 -68.94 -38.59 36.16
C MET A 4 -67.88 -38.96 37.23
N ARG A 5 -66.83 -38.15 37.39
CA ARG A 5 -66.28 -37.66 38.67
C ARG A 5 -64.82 -37.33 38.51
N ARG A 6 -64.32 -36.20 38.74
CA ARG A 6 -64.19 -35.18 39.82
C ARG A 6 -62.78 -34.99 40.23
N PHE A 7 -62.39 -33.71 40.17
CA PHE A 7 -61.52 -32.95 41.09
C PHE A 7 -60.08 -33.39 41.39
N GLY A 8 -59.22 -32.46 41.21
CA GLY A 8 -57.92 -32.39 41.83
C GLY A 8 -57.18 -31.09 41.45
N VAL A 9 -57.51 -30.01 42.17
CA VAL A 9 -56.72 -28.73 42.15
C VAL A 9 -55.48 -28.96 42.98
N ALA A 10 -54.34 -28.65 42.46
CA ALA A 10 -53.18 -28.39 43.28
C ALA A 10 -52.39 -27.23 42.68
N LEU A 11 -52.49 -26.10 43.30
CA LEU A 11 -51.65 -24.94 43.21
C LEU A 11 -50.26 -25.30 43.75
N ALA A 12 -49.19 -25.00 43.03
CA ALA A 12 -47.88 -24.83 43.61
C ALA A 12 -47.09 -23.79 42.83
N ALA A 13 -46.61 -22.86 43.60
CA ALA A 13 -46.07 -21.54 43.31
C ALA A 13 -44.71 -21.56 42.58
N ALA A 14 -44.54 -20.50 41.85
CA ALA A 14 -43.38 -19.59 41.81
C ALA A 14 -41.97 -20.18 41.79
N GLY A 15 -41.29 -19.87 40.72
CA GLY A 15 -39.83 -19.95 40.60
C GLY A 15 -39.37 -19.14 39.41
N LEU A 16 -39.49 -17.81 39.50
CA LEU A 16 -38.95 -16.88 38.50
C LEU A 16 -37.44 -16.77 38.74
N LEU A 17 -36.63 -17.58 38.05
CA LEU A 17 -35.19 -17.38 37.96
C LEU A 17 -34.90 -16.50 36.74
N LEU A 18 -34.77 -15.19 36.98
CA LEU A 18 -34.14 -14.27 36.06
C LEU A 18 -32.64 -14.61 35.98
N SER A 19 -32.23 -15.38 35.01
CA SER A 19 -30.82 -15.43 34.60
C SER A 19 -30.57 -14.22 33.71
N ALA A 20 -30.05 -13.15 34.30
CA ALA A 20 -29.45 -12.04 33.57
C ALA A 20 -28.18 -12.56 32.85
N ALA A 21 -28.35 -12.95 31.58
CA ALA A 21 -27.23 -13.17 30.72
C ALA A 21 -26.65 -11.81 30.38
N CYS A 22 -25.60 -11.40 31.06
CA CYS A 22 -24.73 -10.34 30.61
C CYS A 22 -24.08 -10.80 29.31
N LYS A 23 -24.65 -10.41 28.16
CA LYS A 23 -23.93 -10.36 26.89
C LYS A 23 -22.90 -9.27 27.03
N GLY A 24 -21.69 -9.65 27.39
CA GLY A 24 -20.52 -8.84 27.20
C GLY A 24 -20.24 -8.79 25.70
N ASP A 25 -20.71 -7.74 25.04
CA ASP A 25 -20.19 -7.35 23.71
C ASP A 25 -18.75 -6.88 23.91
N ALA A 26 -17.83 -7.83 23.95
CA ALA A 26 -16.44 -7.56 23.65
C ALA A 26 -16.33 -7.38 22.12
N GLY A 27 -16.81 -6.26 21.63
CA GLY A 27 -16.51 -5.77 20.31
C GLY A 27 -15.03 -5.42 20.25
N ALA A 28 -14.19 -6.44 20.13
CA ALA A 28 -12.82 -6.24 19.66
C ALA A 28 -12.94 -5.84 18.20
N ASN A 29 -13.02 -4.53 17.95
CA ASN A 29 -12.66 -3.95 16.67
C ASN A 29 -11.15 -4.21 16.49
N ALA A 30 -10.80 -5.43 16.10
CA ALA A 30 -9.59 -5.65 15.35
C ALA A 30 -9.84 -4.86 14.05
N ALA A 31 -9.27 -3.66 13.96
CA ALA A 31 -9.14 -2.98 12.71
C ALA A 31 -8.40 -3.97 11.80
N GLU A 32 -9.13 -4.66 10.93
CA GLU A 32 -8.55 -5.41 9.83
C GLU A 32 -7.62 -4.42 9.13
N ALA A 33 -6.33 -4.67 9.23
CA ALA A 33 -5.33 -3.91 8.51
C ALA A 33 -5.66 -4.12 7.02
N GLN A 34 -6.41 -3.18 6.44
CA GLN A 34 -6.73 -3.20 5.03
C GLN A 34 -5.43 -3.29 4.26
N ALA A 35 -5.34 -4.27 3.36
CA ALA A 35 -4.20 -4.35 2.46
C ALA A 35 -4.03 -3.00 1.75
N PRO A 36 -2.80 -2.49 1.63
CA PRO A 36 -2.55 -1.19 1.05
C PRO A 36 -3.19 -1.10 -0.35
N ALA A 37 -3.84 0.02 -0.63
CA ALA A 37 -4.47 0.27 -1.91
C ALA A 37 -3.42 0.16 -3.02
N LYS A 38 -3.68 -0.68 -4.02
CA LYS A 38 -2.80 -0.84 -5.16
C LYS A 38 -3.21 0.07 -6.31
N LEU A 39 -2.22 0.53 -7.05
CA LEU A 39 -2.36 1.42 -8.20
C LEU A 39 -1.66 0.79 -9.41
N ALA A 40 -2.37 0.77 -10.55
CA ALA A 40 -1.77 0.39 -11.82
C ALA A 40 -0.92 1.55 -12.34
N VAL A 41 0.37 1.27 -12.55
CA VAL A 41 1.34 2.19 -13.16
C VAL A 41 1.76 1.62 -14.50
N SER A 42 1.69 2.42 -15.55
CA SER A 42 2.12 2.06 -16.91
C SER A 42 3.34 2.87 -17.31
N ILE A 43 4.35 2.19 -17.84
CA ILE A 43 5.55 2.83 -18.40
C ILE A 43 5.58 2.53 -19.89
N ARG A 44 5.54 3.58 -20.73
CA ARG A 44 5.71 3.48 -22.16
C ARG A 44 7.16 3.78 -22.51
N THR A 45 7.84 2.76 -23.03
CA THR A 45 9.23 2.88 -23.44
C THR A 45 9.38 3.60 -24.79
N ALA A 46 10.56 4.17 -25.05
CA ALA A 46 10.89 4.80 -26.33
C ALA A 46 10.71 3.83 -27.51
N GLY A 47 10.91 2.54 -27.29
CA GLY A 47 10.66 1.47 -28.27
C GLY A 47 9.17 1.15 -28.50
N GLY A 48 8.24 1.87 -27.84
CA GLY A 48 6.79 1.71 -27.97
C GLY A 48 6.16 0.61 -27.14
N ALA A 49 6.96 -0.17 -26.39
CA ALA A 49 6.43 -1.19 -25.47
C ALA A 49 5.78 -0.53 -24.24
N THR A 50 4.72 -1.15 -23.73
CA THR A 50 4.09 -0.75 -22.46
C THR A 50 4.40 -1.79 -21.39
N ARG A 51 4.89 -1.33 -20.24
CA ARG A 51 5.17 -2.14 -19.06
C ARG A 51 4.19 -1.75 -17.96
N GLN A 52 3.63 -2.73 -17.28
CA GLN A 52 2.63 -2.49 -16.24
C GLN A 52 3.11 -3.03 -14.90
N PHE A 53 2.83 -2.26 -13.85
CA PHE A 53 3.11 -2.60 -12.46
C PHE A 53 1.86 -2.36 -11.63
N ASN A 54 1.67 -3.18 -10.60
CA ASN A 54 0.57 -3.08 -9.66
C ASN A 54 1.13 -2.77 -8.27
N VAL A 55 1.31 -1.50 -7.97
CA VAL A 55 2.13 -1.02 -6.86
C VAL A 55 1.32 -0.47 -5.70
N GLU A 56 1.88 -0.52 -4.51
CA GLU A 56 1.36 0.20 -3.34
C GLU A 56 1.60 1.71 -3.51
N VAL A 57 0.85 2.53 -2.78
CA VAL A 57 0.97 4.00 -2.88
C VAL A 57 1.35 4.57 -1.54
N ALA A 58 2.43 5.34 -1.49
CA ALA A 58 2.85 6.15 -0.34
C ALA A 58 2.48 7.61 -0.59
N ARG A 59 1.45 8.10 0.12
CA ARG A 59 0.93 9.48 -0.03
C ARG A 59 1.33 10.41 1.09
N THR A 60 1.43 9.90 2.30
CA THR A 60 1.73 10.69 3.50
C THR A 60 3.23 10.69 3.80
N PRO A 61 3.75 11.69 4.54
CA PRO A 61 5.14 11.69 4.97
C PRO A 61 5.55 10.40 5.69
N ALA A 62 4.71 9.88 6.58
CA ALA A 62 5.00 8.65 7.32
C ALA A 62 5.05 7.41 6.41
N GLU A 63 4.17 7.31 5.41
CA GLU A 63 4.21 6.24 4.42
C GLU A 63 5.46 6.34 3.55
N GLN A 64 5.83 7.55 3.12
CA GLN A 64 7.03 7.78 2.31
C GLN A 64 8.32 7.53 3.10
N GLU A 65 8.36 7.88 4.38
CA GLU A 65 9.49 7.56 5.24
C GLU A 65 9.67 6.05 5.42
N ARG A 66 8.58 5.32 5.60
CA ARG A 66 8.60 3.86 5.74
C ARG A 66 8.94 3.15 4.43
N GLY A 67 8.35 3.57 3.31
CA GLY A 67 8.55 2.95 2.00
C GLY A 67 8.42 1.42 2.04
N LEU A 68 9.34 0.73 1.37
CA LEU A 68 9.43 -0.73 1.31
C LEU A 68 10.31 -1.36 2.41
N MET A 69 10.58 -0.62 3.51
CA MET A 69 11.31 -1.18 4.64
C MET A 69 10.65 -2.49 5.14
N PHE A 70 11.49 -3.46 5.50
CA PHE A 70 11.10 -4.79 6.03
C PHE A 70 10.30 -5.67 5.06
N ARG A 71 10.20 -5.31 3.78
CA ARG A 71 9.55 -6.13 2.76
C ARG A 71 10.54 -7.13 2.17
N THR A 72 10.25 -8.42 2.34
CA THR A 72 11.12 -9.53 1.86
C THR A 72 10.58 -10.21 0.62
N ASN A 73 9.32 -9.95 0.26
CA ASN A 73 8.64 -10.63 -0.85
C ASN A 73 7.80 -9.63 -1.64
N LEU A 74 8.42 -9.01 -2.63
CA LEU A 74 7.76 -8.10 -3.55
C LEU A 74 7.33 -8.87 -4.80
N PRO A 75 6.03 -8.84 -5.20
CA PRO A 75 5.58 -9.48 -6.44
C PRO A 75 6.41 -9.00 -7.65
N ALA A 76 6.49 -9.84 -8.70
CA ALA A 76 7.29 -9.53 -9.88
C ALA A 76 6.89 -8.23 -10.60
N ASP A 77 5.59 -7.90 -10.55
CA ASP A 77 4.98 -6.65 -11.03
C ASP A 77 4.68 -5.66 -9.91
N GLY A 78 5.12 -5.95 -8.69
CA GLY A 78 4.90 -5.15 -7.50
C GLY A 78 5.92 -4.03 -7.35
N GLY A 79 5.63 -3.15 -6.39
CA GLY A 79 6.48 -2.01 -6.05
C GLY A 79 5.74 -1.02 -5.17
N MET A 80 6.28 0.18 -5.08
CA MET A 80 5.64 1.29 -4.40
C MET A 80 5.85 2.58 -5.19
N ILE A 81 4.78 3.37 -5.34
CA ILE A 81 4.86 4.71 -5.90
C ILE A 81 4.67 5.75 -4.79
N PHE A 82 5.58 6.69 -4.73
CA PHE A 82 5.59 7.84 -3.82
C PHE A 82 5.00 9.03 -4.58
N THR A 83 3.74 9.34 -4.32
CA THR A 83 3.02 10.39 -5.05
C THR A 83 1.90 11.00 -4.19
N PRO A 84 1.81 12.37 -4.07
CA PRO A 84 2.76 13.35 -4.61
C PRO A 84 4.14 13.24 -3.97
N TYR A 85 5.17 13.72 -4.66
CA TYR A 85 6.48 13.93 -4.05
C TYR A 85 6.89 15.40 -4.22
N PRO A 86 7.25 16.10 -3.13
CA PRO A 86 7.21 15.61 -1.74
C PRO A 86 5.78 15.43 -1.19
N ALA A 87 5.63 14.58 -0.16
CA ALA A 87 4.32 14.29 0.46
C ALA A 87 3.68 15.49 1.18
N ASP A 88 4.47 16.51 1.50
CA ASP A 88 4.00 17.75 2.13
C ASP A 88 3.24 18.68 1.17
N GLY A 89 3.12 18.31 -0.12
CA GLY A 89 2.44 19.10 -1.14
C GLY A 89 3.23 20.32 -1.61
N GLY A 90 4.50 20.45 -1.23
CA GLY A 90 5.39 21.50 -1.70
C GLY A 90 5.73 21.35 -3.20
N PRO A 91 6.46 22.34 -3.77
CA PRO A 91 6.90 22.24 -5.16
C PRO A 91 7.84 21.04 -5.36
N PRO A 92 7.91 20.51 -6.59
CA PRO A 92 8.87 19.47 -6.93
C PRO A 92 10.29 19.82 -6.47
N ARG A 93 10.98 18.86 -5.88
CA ARG A 93 12.35 19.03 -5.40
C ARG A 93 13.20 17.80 -5.67
N GLU A 94 14.52 17.92 -5.52
CA GLU A 94 15.42 16.77 -5.60
C GLU A 94 15.00 15.73 -4.57
N ALA A 95 14.80 14.51 -5.02
CA ALA A 95 14.54 13.37 -4.16
C ALA A 95 15.84 12.77 -3.64
N SER A 96 15.80 12.28 -2.41
CA SER A 96 16.91 11.55 -1.78
C SER A 96 16.33 10.33 -1.07
N PHE A 97 16.69 9.16 -1.54
CA PHE A 97 16.22 7.86 -1.06
C PHE A 97 17.40 7.06 -0.48
N TRP A 98 17.10 6.07 0.30
CA TRP A 98 18.06 5.12 0.88
C TRP A 98 17.48 3.72 0.93
N MET A 99 18.31 2.73 1.19
CA MET A 99 17.89 1.33 1.34
C MET A 99 17.87 0.87 2.80
N LYS A 100 17.77 1.83 3.75
CA LYS A 100 17.69 1.52 5.17
C LYS A 100 16.56 0.53 5.45
N ASN A 101 16.86 -0.53 6.20
CA ASN A 101 15.91 -1.59 6.53
C ASN A 101 15.21 -2.26 5.33
N THR A 102 15.76 -2.12 4.13
CA THR A 102 15.19 -2.69 2.89
C THR A 102 16.06 -3.88 2.44
N PRO A 103 15.58 -5.12 2.66
CA PRO A 103 16.39 -6.34 2.49
C PRO A 103 16.53 -6.78 1.03
N SER A 104 15.68 -6.29 0.13
CA SER A 104 15.69 -6.65 -1.28
C SER A 104 16.28 -5.52 -2.13
N PRO A 105 17.06 -5.81 -3.18
CA PRO A 105 17.49 -4.78 -4.11
C PRO A 105 16.29 -4.18 -4.84
N LEU A 106 16.33 -2.88 -5.10
CA LEU A 106 15.29 -2.15 -5.82
C LEU A 106 15.89 -1.36 -6.99
N ASP A 107 15.07 -1.13 -8.02
CA ASP A 107 15.28 -0.06 -8.97
C ASP A 107 14.45 1.14 -8.51
N ILE A 108 15.10 2.28 -8.33
CA ILE A 108 14.46 3.53 -7.90
C ILE A 108 14.33 4.43 -9.13
N VAL A 109 13.10 4.57 -9.62
CA VAL A 109 12.75 5.34 -10.82
C VAL A 109 12.27 6.72 -10.41
N PHE A 110 13.03 7.75 -10.73
CA PHE A 110 12.69 9.14 -10.43
C PHE A 110 11.90 9.76 -11.57
N ILE A 111 10.73 10.37 -11.28
CA ILE A 111 9.76 10.78 -12.29
C ILE A 111 9.51 12.28 -12.19
N ARG A 112 9.71 13.00 -13.30
CA ARG A 112 9.43 14.43 -13.42
C ARG A 112 7.94 14.73 -13.25
N PRO A 113 7.57 15.96 -12.95
CA PRO A 113 6.16 16.37 -12.85
C PRO A 113 5.36 16.14 -14.14
N ASP A 114 6.00 16.15 -15.29
CA ASP A 114 5.39 15.84 -16.57
C ASP A 114 5.18 14.33 -16.81
N GLY A 115 5.69 13.48 -15.90
CA GLY A 115 5.60 12.03 -15.98
C GLY A 115 6.72 11.36 -16.79
N THR A 116 7.74 12.09 -17.24
CA THR A 116 8.91 11.45 -17.85
C THR A 116 9.90 10.97 -16.79
N ILE A 117 10.57 9.86 -17.05
CA ILE A 117 11.64 9.36 -16.17
C ILE A 117 12.85 10.32 -16.25
N ALA A 118 13.25 10.84 -15.10
CA ALA A 118 14.45 11.68 -14.97
C ALA A 118 15.72 10.83 -14.98
N THR A 119 15.78 9.89 -14.04
CA THR A 119 16.90 8.95 -13.88
C THR A 119 16.39 7.69 -13.17
N ILE A 120 17.20 6.63 -13.23
CA ILE A 120 16.95 5.35 -12.56
C ILE A 120 18.22 4.97 -11.81
N ALA A 121 18.10 4.65 -10.52
CA ALA A 121 19.14 3.96 -9.79
C ALA A 121 18.81 2.47 -9.80
N GLU A 122 19.52 1.72 -10.63
CA GLU A 122 19.24 0.31 -10.82
C GLU A 122 19.92 -0.55 -9.75
N ASN A 123 19.25 -1.60 -9.33
CA ASN A 123 19.77 -2.67 -8.49
C ASN A 123 20.48 -2.15 -7.23
N THR A 124 19.83 -1.24 -6.51
CA THR A 124 20.38 -0.60 -5.31
C THR A 124 20.77 -1.62 -4.24
N ILE A 125 21.82 -1.30 -3.49
CA ILE A 125 22.39 -2.22 -2.49
C ILE A 125 21.47 -2.31 -1.27
N PRO A 126 20.97 -3.50 -0.91
CA PRO A 126 20.16 -3.70 0.29
C PRO A 126 20.85 -3.15 1.54
N PHE A 127 20.05 -2.60 2.47
CA PHE A 127 20.48 -2.03 3.74
C PHE A 127 21.46 -0.84 3.63
N SER A 128 21.76 -0.34 2.44
CA SER A 128 22.61 0.84 2.29
C SER A 128 21.93 2.10 2.82
N GLU A 129 22.63 2.86 3.64
CA GLU A 129 22.19 4.18 4.11
C GLU A 129 22.81 5.32 3.26
N THR A 130 23.55 4.98 2.22
CA THR A 130 24.09 5.97 1.27
C THR A 130 22.93 6.57 0.47
N PRO A 131 22.79 7.91 0.43
CA PRO A 131 21.71 8.55 -0.30
C PRO A 131 21.78 8.31 -1.81
N VAL A 132 20.67 7.91 -2.39
CA VAL A 132 20.42 7.82 -3.83
C VAL A 132 19.59 9.02 -4.24
N LYS A 133 20.16 9.89 -5.07
CA LYS A 133 19.54 11.18 -5.42
C LYS A 133 18.99 11.19 -6.84
N SER A 134 17.92 11.94 -7.05
CA SER A 134 17.36 12.15 -8.39
C SER A 134 18.19 13.07 -9.28
N GLY A 135 19.06 13.92 -8.69
CA GLY A 135 19.87 14.89 -9.40
C GLY A 135 19.12 16.11 -9.94
N GLU A 136 17.80 16.08 -9.92
CA GLU A 136 16.92 17.17 -10.34
C GLU A 136 15.57 17.10 -9.62
N PRO A 137 14.72 18.17 -9.67
CA PRO A 137 13.38 18.15 -9.08
C PRO A 137 12.47 17.10 -9.74
N VAL A 138 11.80 16.29 -8.90
CA VAL A 138 10.85 15.25 -9.33
C VAL A 138 9.50 15.40 -8.65
N GLY A 139 8.45 14.85 -9.26
CA GLY A 139 7.08 14.90 -8.76
C GLY A 139 6.56 13.56 -8.25
N ALA A 140 7.26 12.48 -8.54
CA ALA A 140 6.99 11.14 -8.02
C ALA A 140 8.26 10.28 -8.06
N VAL A 141 8.24 9.19 -7.27
CA VAL A 141 9.28 8.15 -7.31
C VAL A 141 8.59 6.79 -7.35
N LEU A 142 9.10 5.88 -8.18
CA LEU A 142 8.59 4.51 -8.27
C LEU A 142 9.73 3.53 -7.90
N GLU A 143 9.49 2.70 -6.89
CA GLU A 143 10.37 1.59 -6.52
C GLU A 143 9.79 0.29 -7.04
N ILE A 144 10.62 -0.47 -7.76
CA ILE A 144 10.30 -1.81 -8.29
C ILE A 144 11.44 -2.78 -7.96
N ASN A 145 11.25 -4.08 -8.20
CA ASN A 145 12.31 -5.07 -7.99
C ASN A 145 13.60 -4.69 -8.72
N GLY A 146 14.74 -4.90 -8.07
CA GLY A 146 16.06 -4.58 -8.61
C GLY A 146 16.38 -5.32 -9.91
N GLY A 147 16.94 -4.61 -10.88
CA GLY A 147 17.26 -5.10 -12.23
C GLY A 147 16.08 -5.15 -13.19
N LYS A 148 14.86 -4.85 -12.71
CA LYS A 148 13.64 -4.94 -13.51
C LYS A 148 13.58 -3.87 -14.60
N ALA A 149 14.12 -2.68 -14.34
CA ALA A 149 14.18 -1.62 -15.34
C ALA A 149 15.00 -2.06 -16.56
N GLY A 150 16.21 -2.58 -16.33
CA GLY A 150 17.07 -3.10 -17.40
C GLY A 150 16.45 -4.29 -18.14
N GLU A 151 15.86 -5.26 -17.40
CA GLU A 151 15.17 -6.43 -17.98
C GLU A 151 14.05 -6.02 -18.95
N LEU A 152 13.28 -4.98 -18.59
CA LEU A 152 12.11 -4.54 -19.34
C LEU A 152 12.41 -3.43 -20.36
N GLY A 153 13.68 -2.97 -20.44
CA GLY A 153 14.11 -1.89 -21.33
C GLY A 153 13.52 -0.54 -20.96
N ILE A 154 13.32 -0.30 -19.67
CA ILE A 154 12.85 0.98 -19.13
C ILE A 154 14.09 1.88 -18.96
N ALA A 155 13.99 3.13 -19.44
CA ALA A 155 15.13 4.07 -19.47
C ALA A 155 14.69 5.51 -19.14
N PRO A 156 15.64 6.38 -18.78
CA PRO A 156 15.38 7.82 -18.70
C PRO A 156 14.74 8.35 -19.98
N GLY A 157 13.73 9.22 -19.86
CA GLY A 157 12.92 9.75 -20.96
C GLY A 157 11.64 8.97 -21.25
N ASP A 158 11.51 7.74 -20.79
CA ASP A 158 10.26 6.97 -20.92
C ASP A 158 9.11 7.63 -20.15
N LYS A 159 7.88 7.36 -20.58
CA LYS A 159 6.68 7.99 -20.06
C LYS A 159 5.97 7.10 -19.06
N VAL A 160 5.84 7.59 -17.83
CA VAL A 160 5.10 6.94 -16.75
C VAL A 160 3.73 7.57 -16.60
N THR A 161 2.68 6.74 -16.45
CA THR A 161 1.31 7.19 -16.24
C THR A 161 0.61 6.34 -15.19
N TRP A 162 -0.26 6.98 -14.38
CA TRP A 162 -1.12 6.32 -13.40
C TRP A 162 -2.40 7.14 -13.17
N GLN A 163 -3.43 6.51 -12.62
CA GLN A 163 -4.67 7.19 -12.29
C GLN A 163 -4.44 8.23 -11.17
N GLY A 164 -4.90 9.46 -11.39
CA GLY A 164 -4.73 10.56 -10.43
C GLY A 164 -3.42 11.34 -10.58
N GLN A 165 -2.61 11.04 -11.60
CA GLN A 165 -1.43 11.82 -11.93
C GLN A 165 -1.80 13.29 -12.17
N GLY A 166 -1.11 14.22 -11.50
CA GLY A 166 -1.34 15.66 -11.65
C GLY A 166 -2.52 16.23 -10.85
N GLN A 167 -3.25 15.45 -10.06
CA GLN A 167 -4.38 15.93 -9.24
C GLN A 167 -3.96 16.50 -7.88
N GLY A 168 -2.69 16.62 -7.60
CA GLY A 168 -2.11 17.13 -6.34
C GLY A 168 -1.55 18.55 -6.42
N ARG A 169 -2.21 19.45 -7.18
CA ARG A 169 -1.83 20.88 -7.22
C ARG A 169 -2.92 21.75 -6.64
#